data_6df71801f73a35c7a87cf167f83eaa53
#
_entry.id   6df71801f73a35c7a87cf167f83eaa53
#
_cell.length_a   1.000
_cell.length_b   1.000
_cell.length_c   1.000
_cell.angle_alpha   90.00
_cell.angle_beta   90.00
_cell.angle_gamma   90.00
#
_symmetry.space_group_name_H-M   'P 1'
#
loop_
_entity.id
_entity.type
_entity.pdbx_description
1 polymer ?
#
loop_
_entity_poly.entity_id
_entity_poly.type
_entity_poly.pdbx_seq_one_letter_code
_entity_poly.pdbx_strand_id
1 'polypeptide(L)'
;TATRAVELMQRTKDLVEMSVKQGKQTRIDLNTAVIGLARARNQKASAEQKLEQSKIDLTEVLGVSPSDAVGVTGELDVTLEDLPPTSQLVEMAQSQRADLKAAAARIAADESGLEVAKSLTIPNLKVFGFYDREEGSNLFGAGVSMPLTVFHDYSGEQRQAAARLKTSELEAEALRLATERQVVSAVARYESTAVR
;
A
#
# COMPACT_ATOMS: atom_id res chain seq x y z
N THR A 1 -21.15 -18.57 17.21
CA THR A 1 -21.13 -17.12 17.45
C THR A 1 -20.71 -16.78 18.87
N ALA A 2 -20.18 -15.61 19.13
CA ALA A 2 -19.67 -15.19 20.46
C ALA A 2 -20.75 -15.24 21.55
N THR A 3 -22.00 -14.93 21.22
CA THR A 3 -23.14 -15.01 22.14
C THR A 3 -23.37 -16.44 22.64
N ARG A 4 -23.34 -17.43 21.76
CA ARG A 4 -23.49 -18.85 22.16
C ARG A 4 -22.35 -19.32 23.06
N ALA A 5 -21.12 -18.81 22.83
CA ALA A 5 -19.98 -19.14 23.68
C ALA A 5 -20.17 -18.61 25.11
N VAL A 6 -20.70 -17.39 25.29
CA VAL A 6 -21.03 -16.83 26.61
C VAL A 6 -22.10 -17.64 27.30
N GLU A 7 -23.17 -18.02 26.61
CA GLU A 7 -24.23 -18.86 27.18
C GLU A 7 -23.70 -20.22 27.63
N LEU A 8 -22.86 -20.86 26.81
CA LEU A 8 -22.25 -22.14 27.17
C LEU A 8 -21.36 -22.02 28.40
N MET A 9 -20.49 -20.99 28.44
CA MET A 9 -19.61 -20.77 29.59
C MET A 9 -20.39 -20.39 30.85
N GLN A 10 -21.52 -19.68 30.73
CA GLN A 10 -22.39 -19.39 31.86
C GLN A 10 -22.99 -20.65 32.42
N ARG A 11 -23.54 -21.56 31.57
CA ARG A 11 -24.09 -22.84 31.99
C ARG A 11 -23.02 -23.71 32.65
N THR A 12 -21.81 -23.74 32.06
CA THR A 12 -20.69 -24.51 32.63
C THR A 12 -20.32 -23.99 34.01
N LYS A 13 -20.23 -22.68 34.20
CA LYS A 13 -19.95 -22.05 35.51
C LYS A 13 -21.04 -22.42 36.53
N ASP A 14 -22.32 -22.39 36.18
CA ASP A 14 -23.43 -22.69 37.08
C ASP A 14 -23.44 -24.17 37.48
N LEU A 15 -23.11 -25.12 36.55
CA LEU A 15 -22.97 -26.55 36.84
C LEU A 15 -21.80 -26.82 37.80
N VAL A 16 -20.65 -26.20 37.55
CA VAL A 16 -19.48 -26.34 38.43
C VAL A 16 -19.76 -25.79 39.80
N GLU A 17 -20.45 -24.63 39.93
CA GLU A 17 -20.83 -24.05 41.18
C GLU A 17 -21.74 -24.98 42.03
N MET A 18 -22.72 -25.61 41.38
CA MET A 18 -23.55 -26.63 42.04
C MET A 18 -22.74 -27.84 42.48
N SER A 19 -21.81 -28.32 41.67
CA SER A 19 -20.93 -29.45 41.97
C SER A 19 -20.01 -29.15 43.16
N VAL A 20 -19.51 -27.92 43.25
CA VAL A 20 -18.67 -27.45 44.39
C VAL A 20 -19.51 -27.42 45.67
N LYS A 21 -20.77 -26.93 45.63
CA LYS A 21 -21.68 -26.95 46.75
C LYS A 21 -22.00 -28.36 47.28
N GLN A 22 -21.96 -29.35 46.37
CA GLN A 22 -22.16 -30.77 46.69
C GLN A 22 -20.85 -31.45 47.12
N GLY A 23 -19.74 -30.76 47.21
CA GLY A 23 -18.43 -31.31 47.55
C GLY A 23 -17.80 -32.19 46.49
N LYS A 24 -18.31 -32.20 45.20
CA LYS A 24 -17.84 -33.04 44.09
C LYS A 24 -16.73 -32.40 43.30
N GLN A 25 -16.56 -31.07 43.39
CA GLN A 25 -15.54 -30.30 42.70
C GLN A 25 -14.88 -29.30 43.64
N THR A 26 -13.75 -28.77 43.21
CA THR A 26 -12.95 -27.84 44.03
C THR A 26 -13.26 -26.37 43.74
N ARG A 27 -12.86 -25.46 44.65
CA ARG A 27 -12.93 -24.03 44.42
C ARG A 27 -12.03 -23.60 43.24
N ILE A 28 -10.99 -24.34 42.96
CA ILE A 28 -10.11 -24.09 41.81
C ILE A 28 -10.87 -24.28 40.50
N ASP A 29 -11.69 -25.34 40.42
CA ASP A 29 -12.51 -25.61 39.24
C ASP A 29 -13.54 -24.48 39.01
N LEU A 30 -14.16 -23.98 40.08
CA LEU A 30 -15.07 -22.85 39.99
C LEU A 30 -14.35 -21.59 39.50
N ASN A 31 -13.17 -21.29 40.04
CA ASN A 31 -12.39 -20.12 39.59
C ASN A 31 -12.03 -20.25 38.11
N THR A 32 -11.66 -21.45 37.64
CA THR A 32 -11.37 -21.73 36.23
C THR A 32 -12.60 -21.48 35.35
N ALA A 33 -13.78 -21.91 35.77
CA ALA A 33 -15.04 -21.68 35.05
C ALA A 33 -15.40 -20.18 35.01
N VAL A 34 -15.20 -19.45 36.12
CA VAL A 34 -15.40 -17.98 36.18
C VAL A 34 -14.47 -17.24 35.22
N ILE A 35 -13.18 -17.64 35.19
CA ILE A 35 -12.21 -17.06 34.24
C ILE A 35 -12.63 -17.36 32.79
N GLY A 36 -13.07 -18.59 32.51
CA GLY A 36 -13.58 -18.98 31.19
C GLY A 36 -14.76 -18.12 30.75
N LEU A 37 -15.72 -17.86 31.64
CA LEU A 37 -16.86 -16.98 31.39
C LEU A 37 -16.40 -15.52 31.14
N ALA A 38 -15.48 -15.02 31.95
CA ALA A 38 -14.96 -13.67 31.77
C ALA A 38 -14.26 -13.50 30.41
N ARG A 39 -13.47 -14.49 29.99
CA ARG A 39 -12.85 -14.50 28.65
C ARG A 39 -13.89 -14.50 27.53
N ALA A 40 -14.93 -15.35 27.62
CA ALA A 40 -15.99 -15.39 26.61
C ALA A 40 -16.75 -14.05 26.53
N ARG A 41 -17.02 -13.39 27.65
CA ARG A 41 -17.63 -12.05 27.68
C ARG A 41 -16.74 -11.00 27.04
N ASN A 42 -15.43 -11.01 27.32
CA ASN A 42 -14.48 -10.09 26.70
C ASN A 42 -14.38 -10.32 25.18
N GLN A 43 -14.39 -11.58 24.73
CA GLN A 43 -14.41 -11.89 23.30
C GLN A 43 -15.69 -11.41 22.61
N LYS A 44 -16.85 -11.54 23.28
CA LYS A 44 -18.13 -11.02 22.79
C LYS A 44 -18.06 -9.50 22.65
N ALA A 45 -17.64 -8.78 23.68
CA ALA A 45 -17.52 -7.32 23.66
C ALA A 45 -16.56 -6.84 22.55
N SER A 46 -15.42 -7.53 22.39
CA SER A 46 -14.46 -7.22 21.29
C SER A 46 -15.07 -7.47 19.90
N ALA A 47 -15.87 -8.52 19.75
CA ALA A 47 -16.54 -8.80 18.47
C ALA A 47 -17.64 -7.77 18.15
N GLU A 48 -18.39 -7.34 19.17
CA GLU A 48 -19.40 -6.27 19.03
C GLU A 48 -18.75 -4.94 18.67
N GLN A 49 -17.66 -4.58 19.33
CA GLN A 49 -16.89 -3.38 18.99
C GLN A 49 -16.36 -3.42 17.54
N LYS A 50 -15.82 -4.56 17.10
CA LYS A 50 -15.37 -4.72 15.71
C LYS A 50 -16.52 -4.60 14.72
N LEU A 51 -17.69 -5.11 15.03
CA LEU A 51 -18.88 -4.98 14.19
C LEU A 51 -19.30 -3.51 14.05
N GLU A 52 -19.35 -2.76 15.14
CA GLU A 52 -19.69 -1.34 15.09
C GLU A 52 -18.64 -0.54 14.33
N GLN A 53 -17.34 -0.82 14.53
CA GLN A 53 -16.29 -0.17 13.73
C GLN A 53 -16.46 -0.47 12.25
N SER A 54 -16.70 -1.74 11.87
CA SER A 54 -16.90 -2.11 10.47
C SER A 54 -18.15 -1.44 9.84
N LYS A 55 -19.19 -1.20 10.62
CA LYS A 55 -20.35 -0.42 10.15
C LYS A 55 -19.99 1.03 9.88
N ILE A 56 -19.21 1.67 10.76
CA ILE A 56 -18.72 3.04 10.56
C ILE A 56 -17.85 3.10 9.31
N ASP A 57 -16.89 2.18 9.17
CA ASP A 57 -16.03 2.11 7.99
C ASP A 57 -16.84 1.94 6.70
N LEU A 58 -17.93 1.16 6.76
CA LEU A 58 -18.85 1.01 5.61
C LEU A 58 -19.56 2.32 5.27
N THR A 59 -20.01 3.10 6.27
CA THR A 59 -20.66 4.41 6.00
C THR A 59 -19.67 5.39 5.37
N GLU A 60 -18.39 5.34 5.73
CA GLU A 60 -17.34 6.13 5.10
C GLU A 60 -17.17 5.78 3.62
N VAL A 61 -17.09 4.48 3.29
CA VAL A 61 -16.97 4.01 1.90
C VAL A 61 -18.20 4.37 1.05
N LEU A 62 -19.40 4.33 1.66
CA LEU A 62 -20.64 4.68 0.99
C LEU A 62 -20.87 6.20 0.88
N GLY A 63 -20.08 7.01 1.60
CA GLY A 63 -20.26 8.46 1.62
C GLY A 63 -21.56 8.92 2.30
N VAL A 64 -22.11 8.11 3.23
CA VAL A 64 -23.31 8.44 4.00
C VAL A 64 -22.96 8.84 5.44
N SER A 65 -23.87 9.55 6.11
CA SER A 65 -23.62 9.96 7.51
C SER A 65 -23.56 8.74 8.42
N PRO A 66 -22.62 8.71 9.40
CA PRO A 66 -22.55 7.66 10.40
C PRO A 66 -23.83 7.55 11.29
N SER A 67 -24.68 8.60 11.29
CA SER A 67 -25.98 8.59 11.96
C SER A 67 -27.04 7.79 11.20
N ASP A 68 -26.80 7.51 9.93
CA ASP A 68 -27.74 6.74 9.10
C ASP A 68 -27.55 5.26 9.39
N ALA A 69 -28.62 4.60 9.80
CA ALA A 69 -28.57 3.17 10.13
C ALA A 69 -28.36 2.33 8.85
N VAL A 70 -27.11 1.97 8.59
CA VAL A 70 -26.77 1.06 7.48
C VAL A 70 -26.90 -0.38 7.97
N GLY A 71 -27.88 -1.11 7.45
CA GLY A 71 -28.04 -2.55 7.68
C GLY A 71 -27.44 -3.34 6.52
N VAL A 72 -26.59 -4.35 6.84
CA VAL A 72 -26.12 -5.32 5.85
C VAL A 72 -27.00 -6.55 5.90
N THR A 73 -27.62 -6.90 4.78
CA THR A 73 -28.44 -8.11 4.61
C THR A 73 -27.82 -8.97 3.52
N GLY A 74 -27.78 -10.27 3.72
CA GLY A 74 -27.27 -11.24 2.76
C GLY A 74 -26.60 -12.43 3.46
N GLU A 75 -26.39 -13.50 2.71
CA GLU A 75 -25.59 -14.63 3.15
C GLU A 75 -24.16 -14.45 2.61
N LEU A 76 -23.17 -14.71 3.44
CA LEU A 76 -21.78 -14.84 3.03
C LEU A 76 -21.58 -16.25 2.45
N ASP A 77 -22.10 -16.45 1.23
CA ASP A 77 -21.78 -17.64 0.46
C ASP A 77 -20.54 -17.33 -0.41
N VAL A 78 -19.38 -17.53 0.16
CA VAL A 78 -18.11 -17.35 -0.53
C VAL A 78 -17.73 -18.69 -1.13
N THR A 79 -18.03 -18.88 -2.41
CA THR A 79 -17.43 -19.97 -3.18
C THR A 79 -15.95 -19.65 -3.34
N LEU A 80 -15.11 -20.41 -2.65
CA LEU A 80 -13.66 -20.26 -2.77
C LEU A 80 -13.25 -20.81 -4.13
N GLU A 81 -12.70 -19.93 -4.97
CA GLU A 81 -12.11 -20.33 -6.25
C GLU A 81 -10.72 -20.90 -6.02
N ASP A 82 -10.37 -21.92 -6.80
CA ASP A 82 -9.00 -22.44 -6.83
C ASP A 82 -8.06 -21.35 -7.39
N LEU A 83 -7.09 -20.96 -6.59
CA LEU A 83 -6.11 -19.96 -7.00
C LEU A 83 -5.10 -20.57 -7.97
N PRO A 84 -4.67 -19.83 -9.00
CA PRO A 84 -3.49 -20.20 -9.79
C PRO A 84 -2.26 -20.37 -8.89
N PRO A 85 -1.24 -21.09 -9.34
CA PRO A 85 0.01 -21.22 -8.60
C PRO A 85 0.58 -19.85 -8.21
N THR A 86 1.13 -19.73 -7.01
CA THR A 86 1.64 -18.47 -6.46
C THR A 86 2.65 -17.79 -7.40
N SER A 87 3.46 -18.58 -8.13
CA SER A 87 4.40 -18.05 -9.12
C SER A 87 3.70 -17.29 -10.25
N GLN A 88 2.57 -17.80 -10.75
CA GLN A 88 1.80 -17.11 -11.80
C GLN A 88 1.16 -15.82 -11.26
N LEU A 89 0.67 -15.83 -10.02
CA LEU A 89 0.12 -14.62 -9.39
C LEU A 89 1.18 -13.54 -9.21
N VAL A 90 2.41 -13.92 -8.86
CA VAL A 90 3.55 -13.00 -8.77
C VAL A 90 3.88 -12.41 -10.15
N GLU A 91 3.95 -13.25 -11.19
CA GLU A 91 4.22 -12.79 -12.55
C GLU A 91 3.12 -11.84 -13.08
N MET A 92 1.85 -12.18 -12.84
CA MET A 92 0.73 -11.30 -13.15
C MET A 92 0.84 -9.95 -12.43
N ALA A 93 1.17 -9.97 -11.13
CA ALA A 93 1.35 -8.75 -10.36
C ALA A 93 2.51 -7.90 -10.90
N GLN A 94 3.64 -8.52 -11.23
CA GLN A 94 4.80 -7.82 -11.78
C GLN A 94 4.53 -7.21 -13.17
N SER A 95 3.69 -7.84 -13.98
CA SER A 95 3.38 -7.35 -15.32
C SER A 95 2.23 -6.34 -15.37
N GLN A 96 1.27 -6.43 -14.46
CA GLN A 96 0.03 -5.65 -14.54
C GLN A 96 -0.06 -4.48 -13.57
N ARG A 97 0.64 -4.50 -12.45
CA ARG A 97 0.54 -3.45 -11.42
C ARG A 97 0.98 -2.09 -11.95
N ALA A 98 0.12 -1.10 -11.73
CA ALA A 98 0.34 0.27 -12.21
C ALA A 98 1.51 0.96 -11.52
N ASP A 99 1.76 0.67 -10.24
CA ASP A 99 2.90 1.21 -9.48
C ASP A 99 4.25 0.73 -10.02
N LEU A 100 4.37 -0.54 -10.43
CA LEU A 100 5.57 -1.07 -11.08
C LEU A 100 5.79 -0.47 -12.48
N LYS A 101 4.72 -0.27 -13.24
CA LYS A 101 4.79 0.45 -14.53
C LYS A 101 5.22 1.90 -14.35
N ALA A 102 4.71 2.57 -13.31
CA ALA A 102 5.12 3.93 -12.99
C ALA A 102 6.59 4.00 -12.56
N ALA A 103 7.10 3.03 -11.79
CA ALA A 103 8.51 2.95 -11.42
C ALA A 103 9.40 2.76 -12.65
N ALA A 104 9.02 1.89 -13.60
CA ALA A 104 9.75 1.72 -14.85
C ALA A 104 9.76 2.99 -15.72
N ALA A 105 8.64 3.70 -15.80
CA ALA A 105 8.56 4.99 -16.50
C ALA A 105 9.43 6.05 -15.84
N ARG A 106 9.55 6.04 -14.52
CA ARG A 106 10.43 6.96 -13.76
C ARG A 106 11.90 6.69 -14.06
N ILE A 107 12.32 5.43 -14.13
CA ILE A 107 13.69 5.06 -14.54
C ILE A 107 13.98 5.62 -15.93
N ALA A 108 13.10 5.40 -16.91
CA ALA A 108 13.27 5.91 -18.27
C ALA A 108 13.35 7.45 -18.33
N ALA A 109 12.60 8.14 -17.48
CA ALA A 109 12.66 9.59 -17.36
C ALA A 109 14.00 10.06 -16.75
N ASP A 110 14.49 9.38 -15.71
CA ASP A 110 15.79 9.71 -15.09
C ASP A 110 16.98 9.35 -15.98
N GLU A 111 16.90 8.28 -16.80
CA GLU A 111 17.86 7.98 -17.86
C GLU A 111 17.93 9.12 -18.89
N SER A 112 16.77 9.58 -19.37
CA SER A 112 16.69 10.74 -20.27
C SER A 112 17.26 12.01 -19.61
N GLY A 113 16.99 12.19 -18.32
CA GLY A 113 17.53 13.29 -17.52
C GLY A 113 19.07 13.26 -17.43
N LEU A 114 19.65 12.06 -17.30
CA LEU A 114 21.10 11.88 -17.32
C LEU A 114 21.69 12.22 -18.70
N GLU A 115 21.05 11.81 -19.79
CA GLU A 115 21.49 12.16 -21.15
C GLU A 115 21.42 13.68 -21.39
N VAL A 116 20.36 14.34 -20.90
CA VAL A 116 20.29 15.82 -20.91
C VAL A 116 21.44 16.43 -20.11
N ALA A 117 21.73 15.93 -18.91
CA ALA A 117 22.83 16.44 -18.09
C ALA A 117 24.21 16.27 -18.79
N LYS A 118 24.40 15.15 -19.49
CA LYS A 118 25.62 14.93 -20.31
C LYS A 118 25.69 15.90 -21.50
N SER A 119 24.57 16.22 -22.13
CA SER A 119 24.53 17.13 -23.27
C SER A 119 24.87 18.56 -22.92
N LEU A 120 24.74 18.98 -21.65
CA LEU A 120 25.10 20.32 -21.19
C LEU A 120 26.59 20.67 -21.38
N THR A 121 27.46 19.66 -21.50
CA THR A 121 28.87 19.87 -21.83
C THR A 121 29.10 20.37 -23.26
N ILE A 122 28.10 20.18 -24.14
CA ILE A 122 28.17 20.64 -25.53
C ILE A 122 27.56 22.02 -25.61
N PRO A 123 28.30 23.08 -25.95
CA PRO A 123 27.76 24.43 -25.97
C PRO A 123 26.73 24.59 -27.08
N ASN A 124 25.63 25.29 -26.77
CA ASN A 124 24.58 25.58 -27.73
C ASN A 124 25.03 26.65 -28.73
N LEU A 125 25.00 26.35 -30.00
CA LEU A 125 25.23 27.31 -31.06
C LEU A 125 23.93 28.07 -31.34
N LYS A 126 23.97 29.40 -31.18
CA LYS A 126 22.84 30.28 -31.51
C LYS A 126 23.16 31.02 -32.80
N VAL A 127 22.28 30.93 -33.79
CA VAL A 127 22.31 31.75 -35.01
C VAL A 127 21.18 32.76 -34.88
N PHE A 128 21.50 34.02 -35.13
CA PHE A 128 20.50 35.11 -35.06
C PHE A 128 20.69 36.08 -36.21
N GLY A 129 19.57 36.68 -36.66
CA GLY A 129 19.54 37.80 -37.56
C GLY A 129 18.88 38.99 -36.87
N PHE A 130 19.30 40.18 -37.15
CA PHE A 130 18.66 41.38 -36.66
C PHE A 130 18.48 42.41 -37.77
N TYR A 131 17.41 43.19 -37.62
CA TYR A 131 17.11 44.33 -38.43
C TYR A 131 16.85 45.52 -37.49
N ASP A 132 17.54 46.60 -37.75
CA ASP A 132 17.36 47.84 -37.00
C ASP A 132 17.23 49.00 -37.97
N ARG A 133 16.51 50.05 -37.56
CA ARG A 133 16.32 51.25 -38.34
C ARG A 133 16.69 52.47 -37.49
N GLU A 134 17.81 53.05 -37.80
CA GLU A 134 18.36 54.22 -37.10
C GLU A 134 18.48 55.41 -38.06
N GLU A 135 17.93 56.56 -37.70
CA GLU A 135 17.99 57.82 -38.42
C GLU A 135 17.76 57.78 -39.94
N GLY A 136 16.89 56.89 -40.41
CA GLY A 136 16.57 56.71 -41.83
C GLY A 136 17.43 55.70 -42.58
N SER A 137 18.40 55.11 -41.93
CA SER A 137 19.23 54.03 -42.47
C SER A 137 18.72 52.69 -41.98
N ASN A 138 18.71 51.69 -42.84
CA ASN A 138 18.35 50.31 -42.52
C ASN A 138 19.61 49.48 -42.27
N LEU A 139 19.72 48.90 -41.07
CA LEU A 139 20.82 48.07 -40.69
C LEU A 139 20.35 46.60 -40.65
N PHE A 140 21.01 45.70 -41.36
CA PHE A 140 20.79 44.27 -41.32
C PHE A 140 22.05 43.58 -40.81
N GLY A 141 21.88 42.61 -39.96
CA GLY A 141 23.00 41.81 -39.50
C GLY A 141 22.62 40.39 -39.22
N ALA A 142 23.59 39.53 -39.29
CA ALA A 142 23.48 38.15 -38.85
C ALA A 142 24.68 37.79 -37.99
N GLY A 143 24.49 36.94 -37.01
CA GLY A 143 25.59 36.56 -36.13
C GLY A 143 25.45 35.13 -35.65
N VAL A 144 26.54 34.61 -35.15
CA VAL A 144 26.62 33.31 -34.49
C VAL A 144 27.20 33.54 -33.12
N SER A 145 26.55 32.98 -32.11
CA SER A 145 27.00 33.06 -30.71
C SER A 145 27.09 31.69 -30.11
N MET A 146 28.21 31.40 -29.48
CA MET A 146 28.45 30.15 -28.75
C MET A 146 28.97 30.50 -27.34
N PRO A 147 28.26 30.11 -26.25
CA PRO A 147 28.78 30.33 -24.91
C PRO A 147 29.97 29.41 -24.65
N LEU A 148 31.12 29.98 -24.28
CA LEU A 148 32.30 29.22 -23.87
C LEU A 148 32.24 28.97 -22.37
N THR A 149 32.02 27.70 -21.97
CA THR A 149 31.99 27.27 -20.56
C THR A 149 33.40 26.99 -20.06
N VAL A 150 34.14 28.04 -19.70
CA VAL A 150 35.56 27.94 -19.31
C VAL A 150 35.72 27.50 -17.85
N PHE A 151 34.73 27.77 -16.99
CA PHE A 151 34.82 27.56 -15.53
C PHE A 151 33.79 26.58 -14.97
N HIS A 152 32.97 26.00 -15.80
CA HIS A 152 31.91 25.06 -15.37
C HIS A 152 31.86 23.83 -16.28
N ASP A 153 32.17 22.66 -15.72
CA ASP A 153 32.26 21.40 -16.46
C ASP A 153 30.98 20.55 -16.39
N TYR A 154 29.93 21.06 -15.72
CA TYR A 154 28.65 20.38 -15.51
C TYR A 154 28.76 19.00 -14.83
N SER A 155 29.90 18.70 -14.22
CA SER A 155 30.13 17.40 -13.57
C SER A 155 29.24 17.22 -12.32
N GLY A 156 28.82 18.30 -11.69
CA GLY A 156 27.89 18.32 -10.55
C GLY A 156 26.50 17.84 -10.97
N GLU A 157 25.98 18.42 -12.06
CA GLU A 157 24.67 18.10 -12.63
C GLU A 157 24.63 16.65 -13.14
N GLN A 158 25.69 16.19 -13.79
CA GLN A 158 25.79 14.80 -14.24
C GLN A 158 25.79 13.82 -13.08
N ARG A 159 26.57 14.10 -12.02
CA ARG A 159 26.59 13.27 -10.80
C ARG A 159 25.24 13.26 -10.11
N GLN A 160 24.55 14.41 -10.04
CA GLN A 160 23.21 14.48 -9.48
C GLN A 160 22.19 13.67 -10.29
N ALA A 161 22.21 13.77 -11.61
CA ALA A 161 21.35 13.00 -12.49
C ALA A 161 21.63 11.49 -12.39
N ALA A 162 22.89 11.08 -12.35
CA ALA A 162 23.29 9.68 -12.15
C ALA A 162 22.84 9.14 -10.79
N ALA A 163 22.93 9.96 -9.73
CA ALA A 163 22.45 9.57 -8.40
C ALA A 163 20.92 9.42 -8.36
N ARG A 164 20.17 10.29 -9.07
CA ARG A 164 18.71 10.17 -9.20
C ARG A 164 18.32 8.87 -9.92
N LEU A 165 18.95 8.58 -11.05
CA LEU A 165 18.73 7.33 -11.78
C LEU A 165 18.99 6.13 -10.87
N LYS A 166 20.12 6.12 -10.15
CA LYS A 166 20.44 5.03 -9.22
C LYS A 166 19.40 4.85 -8.09
N THR A 167 18.89 5.96 -7.59
CA THR A 167 17.82 5.94 -6.59
C THR A 167 16.54 5.32 -7.15
N SER A 168 16.12 5.72 -8.36
CA SER A 168 14.91 5.19 -9.02
C SER A 168 15.04 3.69 -9.34
N GLU A 169 16.22 3.21 -9.74
CA GLU A 169 16.48 1.78 -9.93
C GLU A 169 16.29 0.99 -8.61
N LEU A 170 16.90 1.48 -7.52
CA LEU A 170 16.80 0.82 -6.22
C LEU A 170 15.38 0.85 -5.65
N GLU A 171 14.66 1.96 -5.82
CA GLU A 171 13.25 2.08 -5.43
C GLU A 171 12.37 1.08 -6.23
N ALA A 172 12.60 0.94 -7.52
CA ALA A 172 11.88 -0.01 -8.36
C ALA A 172 12.15 -1.48 -7.95
N GLU A 173 13.40 -1.81 -7.65
CA GLU A 173 13.76 -3.14 -7.16
C GLU A 173 13.11 -3.44 -5.79
N ALA A 174 13.17 -2.49 -4.86
CA ALA A 174 12.53 -2.61 -3.55
C ALA A 174 11.00 -2.79 -3.69
N LEU A 175 10.36 -2.06 -4.61
CA LEU A 175 8.93 -2.18 -4.90
C LEU A 175 8.59 -3.55 -5.50
N ARG A 176 9.43 -4.08 -6.39
CA ARG A 176 9.25 -5.42 -6.98
C ARG A 176 9.29 -6.50 -5.89
N LEU A 177 10.28 -6.46 -5.01
CA LEU A 177 10.40 -7.39 -3.89
C LEU A 177 9.25 -7.24 -2.87
N ALA A 178 8.79 -6.01 -2.63
CA ALA A 178 7.63 -5.75 -1.77
C ALA A 178 6.36 -6.33 -2.39
N THR A 179 6.18 -6.21 -3.70
CA THR A 179 5.05 -6.78 -4.45
C THR A 179 5.02 -8.29 -4.33
N GLU A 180 6.15 -8.97 -4.52
CA GLU A 180 6.25 -10.41 -4.37
C GLU A 180 5.84 -10.87 -2.95
N ARG A 181 6.38 -10.22 -1.91
CA ARG A 181 6.00 -10.50 -0.53
C ARG A 181 4.52 -10.26 -0.25
N GLN A 182 3.93 -9.21 -0.83
CA GLN A 182 2.50 -8.92 -0.69
C GLN A 182 1.63 -10.02 -1.30
N VAL A 183 1.97 -10.50 -2.50
CA VAL A 183 1.25 -11.59 -3.16
C VAL A 183 1.35 -12.88 -2.34
N VAL A 184 2.55 -13.29 -1.94
CA VAL A 184 2.75 -14.50 -1.12
C VAL A 184 1.96 -14.41 0.19
N SER A 185 2.02 -13.25 0.86
CA SER A 185 1.26 -13.04 2.10
C SER A 185 -0.27 -13.04 1.89
N ALA A 186 -0.74 -12.54 0.75
CA ALA A 186 -2.16 -12.54 0.42
C ALA A 186 -2.66 -13.96 0.14
N VAL A 187 -1.90 -14.77 -0.62
CA VAL A 187 -2.20 -16.18 -0.89
C VAL A 187 -2.26 -16.97 0.42
N ALA A 188 -1.25 -16.84 1.29
CA ALA A 188 -1.24 -17.54 2.58
C ALA A 188 -2.44 -17.16 3.47
N ARG A 189 -2.86 -15.89 3.44
CA ARG A 189 -4.07 -15.44 4.15
C ARG A 189 -5.33 -16.03 3.55
N TYR A 190 -5.43 -16.08 2.23
CA TYR A 190 -6.58 -16.67 1.53
C TYR A 190 -6.70 -18.15 1.88
N GLU A 191 -5.64 -18.93 1.75
CA GLU A 191 -5.60 -20.35 2.08
C GLU A 191 -5.97 -20.62 3.55
N SER A 192 -5.44 -19.80 4.49
CA SER A 192 -5.78 -19.94 5.91
C SER A 192 -7.24 -19.62 6.22
N THR A 193 -7.90 -18.81 5.41
CA THR A 193 -9.32 -18.48 5.56
C THR A 193 -10.20 -19.55 4.91
N ALA A 194 -9.73 -20.17 3.83
CA ALA A 194 -10.41 -21.24 3.11
C ALA A 194 -10.60 -22.52 3.95
N VAL A 195 -9.69 -22.76 4.91
CA VAL A 195 -9.71 -23.97 5.78
C VAL A 195 -10.71 -23.83 6.95
N ARG A 196 -11.40 -22.70 7.10
CA ARG A 196 -12.38 -22.46 8.18
C ARG A 196 -13.81 -22.49 7.70
#